data_9631d1b7e6cf967894f48ea226c4cf30
#
_entry.id   9631d1b7e6cf967894f48ea226c4cf30
#
_cell.length_a   1.000
_cell.length_b   1.000
_cell.length_c   1.000
_cell.angle_alpha   90.00
_cell.angle_beta   90.00
_cell.angle_gamma   90.00
#
_symmetry.space_group_name_H-M   'P 1'
#
loop_
_entity.id
_entity.type
_entity.pdbx_description
1 polymer ?
#
loop_
_entity_poly.entity_id
_entity_poly.type
_entity_poly.pdbx_seq_one_letter_code
_entity_poly.pdbx_strand_id
1 'polypeptide(L)'
;MHLNLSFRGRSRTMMTLGAAVLGCGLLSAGVVPGVAAASPSGPSGGWHSARVLLVGTYKGKAGKYKSIQAAVNAARPGDWILVGPGDYHETADETGPHGNPAVGAMGGVYITKSGLTLRGMNRSSVVVDGTRAGAKPCSAAPKAQNYGAAGKKGTHVGRNGILVWKANDVSVENLTVCNFLAGTGASGNEVWWNGGDGSGKIGLHGYWSSYLTATSTFFSNEATAAEYGVFSSNSAGPAKWNQLYASNMNDSGTYVGACHRSCDAVLDHLWMENNALGYSGTNSGGTIVIENSQFDHNQDGLDTNSAVVGDPPAPQDGKCLGGRRSPITHTTSCWVVRHNYIHNNNNPMAPAAGSAAAGPVGTGMTVSGGRFDTVMDNTVANNGAWGILFVPYAQSGKPSLGQTCKGAGGHELPPFGCVLDPEGDALLHNTFRHNGYFGNPSNSDYGQITLSGGEPQNCFAGNKAPDGSAPSNLEKTEPKCGARTKDAQPGGNLLTQVLCDAGLAPCPSGAHYPKPNGKVVLIPLRRGLPTMPNPCAGVPANPWCPRKA
;
A
#
# COMPACT_ATOMS: atom_id res chain seq x y z
N MET A 1 12.59 27.59 -26.11
CA MET A 1 11.77 26.44 -26.51
C MET A 1 10.80 26.20 -25.37
N HIS A 2 9.59 26.74 -25.44
CA HIS A 2 8.63 26.68 -24.33
C HIS A 2 7.98 25.32 -24.31
N LEU A 3 8.34 24.48 -23.36
CA LEU A 3 7.58 23.26 -23.05
C LEU A 3 6.37 23.65 -22.20
N ASN A 4 5.24 23.89 -22.86
CA ASN A 4 3.94 23.98 -22.21
C ASN A 4 3.51 22.56 -21.84
N LEU A 5 3.88 22.10 -20.66
CA LEU A 5 3.33 20.87 -20.06
C LEU A 5 1.91 21.18 -19.55
N SER A 6 0.98 21.28 -20.48
CA SER A 6 -0.44 21.29 -20.16
C SER A 6 -0.85 19.86 -19.80
N PHE A 7 -0.93 19.55 -18.53
CA PHE A 7 -1.59 18.37 -18.02
C PHE A 7 -3.07 18.41 -18.38
N ARG A 8 -3.43 17.97 -19.60
CA ARG A 8 -4.79 17.58 -19.93
C ARG A 8 -4.99 16.08 -19.60
N GLY A 9 -4.71 15.72 -18.38
CA GLY A 9 -5.33 14.57 -17.77
C GLY A 9 -6.63 15.04 -17.13
N ARG A 10 -7.74 14.39 -17.35
CA ARG A 10 -8.96 14.61 -16.58
C ARG A 10 -8.60 14.36 -15.11
N SER A 11 -8.33 15.45 -14.40
CA SER A 11 -8.20 15.48 -12.96
C SER A 11 -9.43 14.81 -12.37
N ARG A 12 -9.32 13.56 -12.01
CA ARG A 12 -10.01 13.10 -10.83
C ARG A 12 -9.16 13.59 -9.69
N THR A 13 -9.69 14.55 -9.01
CA THR A 13 -9.23 15.05 -7.75
C THR A 13 -8.78 13.85 -6.91
N MET A 14 -7.47 13.63 -6.78
CA MET A 14 -6.98 13.09 -5.54
C MET A 14 -7.69 13.92 -4.49
N MET A 15 -8.47 13.31 -3.61
CA MET A 15 -8.95 13.99 -2.42
C MET A 15 -7.72 14.42 -1.63
N THR A 16 -7.16 15.55 -2.01
CA THR A 16 -6.43 16.37 -1.07
C THR A 16 -7.44 16.72 0.00
N LEU A 17 -7.36 16.01 1.09
CA LEU A 17 -8.07 16.30 2.32
C LEU A 17 -7.70 17.71 2.73
N GLY A 18 -8.45 18.69 2.26
CA GLY A 18 -8.34 20.07 2.66
C GLY A 18 -8.67 20.18 4.14
N ALA A 19 -7.66 20.33 4.97
CA ALA A 19 -7.82 20.67 6.36
C ALA A 19 -8.08 22.18 6.48
N ALA A 20 -9.25 22.55 6.95
CA ALA A 20 -9.49 23.89 7.47
C ALA A 20 -8.84 24.02 8.84
N VAL A 21 -7.98 25.01 8.98
CA VAL A 21 -7.25 25.34 10.22
C VAL A 21 -8.00 26.43 10.98
N LEU A 22 -8.13 26.26 12.30
CA LEU A 22 -8.17 27.32 13.34
C LEU A 22 -7.59 26.72 14.62
N GLY A 23 -6.49 27.11 15.05
CA GLY A 23 -6.05 28.18 15.89
C GLY A 23 -5.63 27.75 17.30
N CYS A 24 -4.38 27.98 17.64
CA CYS A 24 -3.77 28.37 18.94
C CYS A 24 -3.95 27.55 20.22
N GLY A 25 -2.82 27.25 20.84
CA GLY A 25 -2.72 27.17 22.31
C GLY A 25 -1.59 26.29 22.90
N LEU A 26 -0.42 26.88 23.09
CA LEU A 26 0.55 26.79 24.20
C LEU A 26 0.82 25.47 24.98
N LEU A 27 2.08 25.06 24.84
CA LEU A 27 3.10 24.58 25.81
C LEU A 27 2.68 23.89 27.13
N SER A 28 3.18 22.68 27.32
CA SER A 28 3.91 22.32 28.54
C SER A 28 4.81 21.09 28.33
N ALA A 29 6.08 21.24 28.68
CA ALA A 29 7.08 20.17 28.66
C ALA A 29 6.83 19.21 29.83
N GLY A 30 6.73 17.93 29.54
CA GLY A 30 6.73 16.86 30.53
C GLY A 30 7.77 15.79 30.18
N VAL A 31 8.78 15.66 31.02
CA VAL A 31 9.79 14.60 31.00
C VAL A 31 9.10 13.28 31.35
N VAL A 32 9.26 12.24 30.50
CA VAL A 32 8.79 10.89 30.80
C VAL A 32 9.97 9.92 30.79
N PRO A 33 10.14 9.09 31.84
CA PRO A 33 11.23 8.13 31.94
C PRO A 33 11.02 6.89 31.06
N GLY A 34 12.14 6.26 30.70
CA GLY A 34 12.20 5.12 29.78
C GLY A 34 11.31 3.94 30.17
N VAL A 35 10.67 3.37 29.16
CA VAL A 35 9.87 2.15 29.30
C VAL A 35 10.60 1.00 28.61
N ALA A 36 10.87 -0.05 29.37
CA ALA A 36 11.35 -1.33 28.90
C ALA A 36 10.32 -1.98 27.97
N ALA A 37 10.79 -2.73 26.97
CA ALA A 37 9.95 -3.50 26.08
C ALA A 37 9.09 -4.48 26.88
N ALA A 38 7.81 -4.19 27.01
CA ALA A 38 6.81 -5.10 27.53
C ALA A 38 6.10 -5.78 26.36
N SER A 39 5.95 -7.09 26.45
CA SER A 39 5.03 -7.89 25.66
C SER A 39 3.63 -7.25 25.69
N PRO A 40 2.79 -7.39 24.66
CA PRO A 40 1.51 -6.69 24.60
C PRO A 40 0.62 -7.15 25.76
N SER A 41 0.59 -6.36 26.82
CA SER A 41 -0.43 -6.41 27.84
C SER A 41 -1.65 -5.68 27.31
N GLY A 42 -2.75 -6.39 27.07
CA GLY A 42 -4.01 -5.82 26.65
C GLY A 42 -4.52 -4.75 27.64
N PRO A 43 -5.43 -3.86 27.21
CA PRO A 43 -5.87 -2.70 27.94
C PRO A 43 -6.53 -3.08 29.28
N SER A 44 -6.12 -2.39 30.33
CA SER A 44 -6.71 -2.49 31.69
C SER A 44 -8.04 -1.74 31.77
N GLY A 45 -9.07 -2.32 31.22
CA GLY A 45 -10.47 -1.95 31.46
C GLY A 45 -11.22 -3.25 31.72
N GLY A 46 -12.15 -3.26 32.68
CA GLY A 46 -12.86 -4.40 33.26
C GLY A 46 -13.06 -5.59 32.30
N TRP A 47 -12.36 -6.67 32.54
CA TRP A 47 -12.26 -7.84 31.68
C TRP A 47 -13.59 -8.58 31.59
N HIS A 48 -14.39 -8.30 30.58
CA HIS A 48 -15.35 -9.30 30.12
C HIS A 48 -14.59 -10.35 29.34
N SER A 49 -14.79 -11.63 29.66
CA SER A 49 -14.24 -12.70 28.82
C SER A 49 -14.68 -12.51 27.37
N ALA A 50 -13.71 -12.46 26.44
CA ALA A 50 -14.01 -12.28 25.03
C ALA A 50 -15.05 -13.31 24.54
N ARG A 51 -16.12 -12.85 23.94
CA ARG A 51 -17.16 -13.72 23.35
C ARG A 51 -16.74 -14.14 21.96
N VAL A 52 -17.29 -15.27 21.51
CA VAL A 52 -17.12 -15.73 20.14
C VAL A 52 -18.48 -15.73 19.46
N LEU A 53 -18.62 -14.92 18.43
CA LEU A 53 -19.80 -14.81 17.59
C LEU A 53 -19.58 -15.64 16.32
N LEU A 54 -20.51 -16.53 16.01
CA LEU A 54 -20.38 -17.51 14.92
C LEU A 54 -21.31 -17.13 13.77
N VAL A 55 -20.74 -17.00 12.55
CA VAL A 55 -21.46 -16.62 11.33
C VAL A 55 -21.45 -17.79 10.34
N GLY A 56 -22.62 -18.18 9.83
CA GLY A 56 -22.75 -19.28 8.88
C GLY A 56 -22.62 -20.66 9.54
N THR A 57 -22.00 -21.60 8.86
CA THR A 57 -21.87 -23.00 9.34
C THR A 57 -20.43 -23.48 9.18
N TYR A 58 -19.91 -24.16 10.20
CA TYR A 58 -18.60 -24.79 10.16
C TYR A 58 -18.63 -26.21 10.74
N LYS A 59 -18.11 -27.20 9.98
CA LYS A 59 -18.11 -28.63 10.36
C LYS A 59 -19.47 -29.12 10.82
N GLY A 60 -20.54 -28.77 10.10
CA GLY A 60 -21.91 -29.16 10.40
C GLY A 60 -22.57 -28.42 11.58
N LYS A 61 -21.87 -27.51 12.26
CA LYS A 61 -22.41 -26.73 13.37
C LYS A 61 -22.78 -25.33 12.89
N ALA A 62 -24.08 -24.98 12.98
CA ALA A 62 -24.55 -23.66 12.62
C ALA A 62 -24.14 -22.60 13.65
N GLY A 63 -23.75 -21.44 13.17
CA GLY A 63 -23.58 -20.21 13.96
C GLY A 63 -24.92 -19.50 14.19
N LYS A 64 -24.90 -18.56 15.12
CA LYS A 64 -26.08 -17.74 15.43
C LYS A 64 -26.41 -16.74 14.33
N TYR A 65 -25.40 -16.23 13.63
CA TYR A 65 -25.54 -15.16 12.66
C TYR A 65 -25.48 -15.68 11.23
N LYS A 66 -26.24 -15.06 10.33
CA LYS A 66 -26.25 -15.37 8.89
C LYS A 66 -25.45 -14.36 8.08
N SER A 67 -25.21 -13.16 8.60
CA SER A 67 -24.36 -12.14 7.99
C SER A 67 -23.24 -11.72 8.94
N ILE A 68 -22.12 -11.29 8.35
CA ILE A 68 -20.94 -10.82 9.11
C ILE A 68 -21.30 -9.54 9.83
N GLN A 69 -22.00 -8.61 9.16
CA GLN A 69 -22.38 -7.35 9.78
C GLN A 69 -23.30 -7.52 10.97
N ALA A 70 -24.23 -8.47 10.95
CA ALA A 70 -25.08 -8.73 12.10
C ALA A 70 -24.26 -9.19 13.32
N ALA A 71 -23.21 -9.96 13.12
CA ALA A 71 -22.29 -10.32 14.18
C ALA A 71 -21.45 -9.12 14.65
N VAL A 72 -20.93 -8.29 13.72
CA VAL A 72 -20.22 -7.04 14.04
C VAL A 72 -21.08 -6.11 14.88
N ASN A 73 -22.35 -5.95 14.52
CA ASN A 73 -23.30 -5.10 15.26
C ASN A 73 -23.56 -5.61 16.68
N ALA A 74 -23.59 -6.93 16.86
CA ALA A 74 -23.80 -7.58 18.17
C ALA A 74 -22.53 -7.71 19.01
N ALA A 75 -21.35 -7.54 18.41
CA ALA A 75 -20.05 -7.66 19.06
C ALA A 75 -19.81 -6.52 20.06
N ARG A 76 -18.95 -6.76 21.03
CA ARG A 76 -18.37 -5.79 21.96
C ARG A 76 -16.88 -5.66 21.66
N PRO A 77 -16.23 -4.57 22.06
CA PRO A 77 -14.78 -4.47 21.96
C PRO A 77 -14.09 -5.73 22.55
N GLY A 78 -13.12 -6.28 21.81
CA GLY A 78 -12.39 -7.49 22.19
C GLY A 78 -13.04 -8.82 21.83
N ASP A 79 -14.25 -8.83 21.23
CA ASP A 79 -14.91 -10.07 20.80
C ASP A 79 -14.28 -10.67 19.52
N TRP A 80 -14.49 -11.95 19.34
CA TRP A 80 -14.14 -12.71 18.15
C TRP A 80 -15.36 -12.97 17.28
N ILE A 81 -15.19 -12.79 15.97
CA ILE A 81 -16.20 -13.14 14.97
C ILE A 81 -15.59 -14.20 14.08
N LEU A 82 -16.09 -15.43 14.18
CA LEU A 82 -15.67 -16.53 13.32
C LEU A 82 -16.68 -16.72 12.19
N VAL A 83 -16.16 -16.80 10.97
CA VAL A 83 -16.99 -16.92 9.77
C VAL A 83 -16.76 -18.29 9.13
N GLY A 84 -17.80 -19.09 9.03
CA GLY A 84 -17.80 -20.38 8.33
C GLY A 84 -17.73 -20.22 6.81
N PRO A 85 -17.40 -21.28 6.07
CA PRO A 85 -17.46 -21.29 4.60
C PRO A 85 -18.78 -20.76 4.07
N GLY A 86 -18.72 -19.87 3.10
CA GLY A 86 -19.88 -19.22 2.50
C GLY A 86 -19.48 -18.04 1.62
N ASP A 87 -20.46 -17.59 0.84
CA ASP A 87 -20.37 -16.40 -0.01
C ASP A 87 -21.25 -15.31 0.61
N TYR A 88 -20.61 -14.24 1.08
CA TYR A 88 -21.23 -13.20 1.91
C TYR A 88 -21.30 -11.88 1.14
N HIS A 89 -22.50 -11.54 0.65
CA HIS A 89 -22.79 -10.28 -0.04
C HIS A 89 -23.22 -9.21 0.96
N GLU A 90 -22.27 -8.68 1.69
CA GLU A 90 -22.54 -7.72 2.78
C GLU A 90 -22.78 -6.31 2.24
N THR A 91 -23.75 -5.60 2.81
CA THR A 91 -24.14 -4.23 2.43
C THR A 91 -24.42 -3.37 3.66
N ALA A 92 -23.55 -3.41 4.64
CA ALA A 92 -23.80 -2.96 6.00
C ALA A 92 -24.10 -1.47 6.17
N ASP A 93 -23.40 -0.63 5.43
CA ASP A 93 -23.56 0.80 5.55
C ASP A 93 -23.49 1.47 4.17
N GLU A 94 -24.66 1.76 3.62
CA GLU A 94 -24.77 2.43 2.33
C GLU A 94 -24.62 3.96 2.45
N THR A 95 -24.64 4.50 3.66
CA THR A 95 -24.55 5.95 3.89
C THR A 95 -23.15 6.43 4.20
N GLY A 96 -22.21 5.50 4.38
CA GLY A 96 -20.82 5.78 4.73
C GLY A 96 -20.59 6.02 6.22
N PRO A 97 -19.34 6.24 6.63
CA PRO A 97 -19.03 6.45 8.02
C PRO A 97 -19.67 7.74 8.53
N HIS A 98 -20.42 7.61 9.61
CA HIS A 98 -21.01 8.75 10.28
C HIS A 98 -19.91 9.67 10.84
N GLY A 99 -19.96 10.95 10.48
CA GLY A 99 -19.06 11.98 11.01
C GLY A 99 -18.24 12.76 9.99
N ASN A 100 -18.03 12.23 8.78
CA ASN A 100 -17.47 13.02 7.68
C ASN A 100 -18.08 12.63 6.32
N PRO A 101 -19.16 13.31 5.91
CA PRO A 101 -19.78 13.05 4.61
C PRO A 101 -18.84 13.33 3.40
N ALA A 102 -17.74 14.08 3.61
CA ALA A 102 -16.76 14.34 2.55
C ALA A 102 -15.93 13.10 2.19
N VAL A 103 -15.79 12.16 3.11
CA VAL A 103 -15.06 10.91 2.85
C VAL A 103 -15.91 9.92 2.07
N GLY A 104 -17.24 9.93 2.24
CA GLY A 104 -18.19 9.16 1.43
C GLY A 104 -17.91 7.64 1.35
N ALA A 105 -17.19 7.11 2.33
CA ALA A 105 -16.77 5.72 2.33
C ALA A 105 -17.92 4.81 2.76
N MET A 106 -18.22 3.81 1.95
CA MET A 106 -19.28 2.83 2.19
C MET A 106 -18.62 1.45 2.37
N GLY A 107 -19.03 0.70 3.40
CA GLY A 107 -18.50 -0.63 3.68
C GLY A 107 -19.53 -1.74 3.46
N GLY A 108 -19.13 -2.83 2.81
CA GLY A 108 -19.89 -4.08 2.84
C GLY A 108 -19.96 -4.62 4.27
N VAL A 109 -18.81 -4.74 4.92
CA VAL A 109 -18.69 -4.91 6.38
C VAL A 109 -18.09 -3.65 6.98
N TYR A 110 -18.76 -3.07 7.97
CA TYR A 110 -18.36 -1.81 8.59
C TYR A 110 -18.08 -2.00 10.09
N ILE A 111 -16.81 -1.86 10.46
CA ILE A 111 -16.30 -2.11 11.83
C ILE A 111 -15.91 -0.79 12.48
N THR A 112 -16.58 -0.44 13.58
CA THR A 112 -16.31 0.76 14.38
C THR A 112 -15.96 0.44 15.83
N LYS A 113 -15.80 -0.85 16.17
CA LYS A 113 -15.51 -1.33 17.52
C LYS A 113 -14.09 -1.85 17.60
N SER A 114 -13.33 -1.30 18.51
CA SER A 114 -11.92 -1.67 18.72
C SER A 114 -11.75 -3.09 19.26
N GLY A 115 -10.59 -3.68 18.99
CA GLY A 115 -10.18 -4.98 19.51
C GLY A 115 -10.90 -6.18 18.89
N LEU A 116 -11.68 -6.00 17.81
CA LEU A 116 -12.37 -7.12 17.16
C LEU A 116 -11.40 -7.96 16.34
N THR A 117 -11.57 -9.28 16.40
CA THR A 117 -10.97 -10.21 15.45
C THR A 117 -12.04 -10.80 14.54
N LEU A 118 -12.00 -10.47 13.26
CA LEU A 118 -12.82 -11.08 12.20
C LEU A 118 -11.99 -12.14 11.50
N ARG A 119 -12.32 -13.42 11.71
CA ARG A 119 -11.55 -14.54 11.16
C ARG A 119 -12.44 -15.52 10.39
N GLY A 120 -12.09 -15.75 9.13
CA GLY A 120 -12.63 -16.86 8.34
C GLY A 120 -12.07 -18.21 8.81
N MET A 121 -12.89 -19.24 8.77
CA MET A 121 -12.44 -20.60 9.10
C MET A 121 -11.61 -21.24 7.98
N ASN A 122 -11.59 -20.64 6.79
CA ASN A 122 -10.73 -21.03 5.68
C ASN A 122 -10.65 -19.89 4.65
N ARG A 123 -9.44 -19.55 4.22
CA ARG A 123 -9.15 -18.43 3.31
C ARG A 123 -9.94 -18.48 2.00
N SER A 124 -9.98 -19.66 1.37
CA SER A 124 -10.54 -19.80 0.01
C SER A 124 -12.04 -20.04 -0.03
N SER A 125 -12.66 -20.42 1.09
CA SER A 125 -14.08 -20.77 1.16
C SER A 125 -14.93 -19.79 1.98
N VAL A 126 -14.31 -18.82 2.63
CA VAL A 126 -15.01 -17.68 3.25
C VAL A 126 -14.78 -16.49 2.35
N VAL A 127 -15.83 -16.09 1.62
CA VAL A 127 -15.73 -15.01 0.62
C VAL A 127 -16.65 -13.86 1.04
N VAL A 128 -16.08 -12.66 1.17
CA VAL A 128 -16.83 -11.41 1.25
C VAL A 128 -16.87 -10.82 -0.15
N ASP A 129 -18.04 -10.87 -0.77
CA ASP A 129 -18.22 -10.63 -2.20
C ASP A 129 -18.95 -9.31 -2.48
N GLY A 130 -18.30 -8.46 -3.26
CA GLY A 130 -18.85 -7.17 -3.70
C GLY A 130 -19.92 -7.31 -4.79
N THR A 131 -20.13 -8.49 -5.36
CA THR A 131 -21.17 -8.71 -6.38
C THR A 131 -22.57 -8.78 -5.77
N ARG A 132 -23.58 -8.82 -6.63
CA ARG A 132 -24.99 -8.96 -6.22
C ARG A 132 -25.26 -10.36 -5.70
N ALA A 133 -26.09 -10.47 -4.68
CA ALA A 133 -26.53 -11.76 -4.15
C ALA A 133 -27.11 -12.66 -5.26
N GLY A 134 -26.75 -13.96 -5.21
CA GLY A 134 -27.11 -14.95 -6.21
C GLY A 134 -26.16 -15.05 -7.41
N ALA A 135 -25.16 -14.21 -7.50
CA ALA A 135 -24.04 -14.39 -8.43
C ALA A 135 -23.13 -15.54 -7.97
N LYS A 136 -22.28 -16.05 -8.86
CA LYS A 136 -21.18 -16.94 -8.44
C LYS A 136 -20.15 -16.14 -7.64
N PRO A 137 -19.48 -16.75 -6.66
CA PRO A 137 -18.47 -16.06 -5.89
C PRO A 137 -17.43 -15.34 -6.76
N CYS A 138 -17.19 -14.06 -6.46
CA CYS A 138 -16.29 -13.18 -7.22
C CYS A 138 -16.57 -13.19 -8.73
N SER A 139 -17.83 -13.09 -9.14
CA SER A 139 -18.23 -13.18 -10.55
C SER A 139 -17.66 -12.07 -11.40
N ALA A 140 -17.06 -12.42 -12.54
CA ALA A 140 -16.60 -11.46 -13.56
C ALA A 140 -17.73 -10.93 -14.47
N ALA A 141 -18.98 -11.39 -14.29
CA ALA A 141 -20.08 -10.97 -15.15
C ALA A 141 -20.48 -9.50 -14.89
N PRO A 142 -20.60 -8.65 -15.92
CA PRO A 142 -20.98 -7.25 -15.75
C PRO A 142 -22.29 -7.03 -14.97
N LYS A 143 -23.28 -7.89 -15.21
CA LYS A 143 -24.59 -7.85 -14.54
C LYS A 143 -24.53 -8.21 -13.05
N ALA A 144 -23.49 -8.93 -12.64
CA ALA A 144 -23.28 -9.31 -11.25
C ALA A 144 -22.71 -8.17 -10.41
N GLN A 145 -22.11 -7.15 -11.01
CA GLN A 145 -21.42 -6.11 -10.29
C GLN A 145 -22.38 -5.19 -9.50
N ASN A 146 -21.94 -4.79 -8.30
CA ASN A 146 -22.68 -3.88 -7.44
C ASN A 146 -21.81 -2.66 -7.13
N TYR A 147 -22.13 -1.55 -7.73
CA TYR A 147 -21.42 -0.28 -7.58
C TYR A 147 -21.94 0.60 -6.42
N GLY A 148 -22.77 0.04 -5.56
CA GLY A 148 -23.40 0.79 -4.46
C GLY A 148 -24.54 1.70 -4.91
N ALA A 149 -24.85 2.69 -4.09
CA ALA A 149 -25.96 3.61 -4.32
C ALA A 149 -25.75 4.46 -5.57
N ALA A 150 -26.85 4.82 -6.23
CA ALA A 150 -26.85 5.73 -7.36
C ALA A 150 -26.40 7.13 -6.92
N GLY A 151 -25.44 7.67 -7.63
CA GLY A 151 -24.96 9.03 -7.50
C GLY A 151 -25.66 10.00 -8.44
N LYS A 152 -25.13 11.21 -8.54
CA LYS A 152 -25.65 12.23 -9.49
C LYS A 152 -25.25 11.87 -10.93
N LYS A 153 -26.11 12.20 -11.89
CA LYS A 153 -25.84 12.08 -13.35
C LYS A 153 -25.44 10.66 -13.80
N GLY A 154 -26.07 9.64 -13.24
CA GLY A 154 -25.81 8.24 -13.62
C GLY A 154 -24.49 7.66 -13.09
N THR A 155 -23.81 8.36 -12.16
CA THR A 155 -22.66 7.82 -11.44
C THR A 155 -23.12 6.91 -10.30
N HIS A 156 -22.18 6.17 -9.71
CA HIS A 156 -22.36 5.40 -8.49
C HIS A 156 -21.39 5.87 -7.41
N VAL A 157 -21.75 5.68 -6.16
CA VAL A 157 -20.89 6.07 -5.02
C VAL A 157 -19.68 5.16 -4.90
N GLY A 158 -19.79 3.92 -5.33
CA GLY A 158 -18.80 2.87 -5.15
C GLY A 158 -18.96 2.18 -3.80
N ARG A 159 -18.13 1.17 -3.53
CA ARG A 159 -18.19 0.37 -2.31
C ARG A 159 -16.80 -0.03 -1.85
N ASN A 160 -16.66 -0.23 -0.54
CA ASN A 160 -15.52 -0.91 0.07
C ASN A 160 -15.95 -2.27 0.61
N GLY A 161 -15.05 -3.23 0.69
CA GLY A 161 -15.35 -4.54 1.21
C GLY A 161 -15.45 -4.52 2.74
N ILE A 162 -14.33 -4.71 3.43
CA ILE A 162 -14.27 -4.61 4.88
C ILE A 162 -13.64 -3.27 5.25
N LEU A 163 -14.45 -2.36 5.79
CA LEU A 163 -14.02 -1.05 6.24
C LEU A 163 -13.92 -1.02 7.77
N VAL A 164 -12.72 -0.86 8.28
CA VAL A 164 -12.45 -0.59 9.70
C VAL A 164 -12.31 0.91 9.88
N TRP A 165 -13.30 1.54 10.52
CA TRP A 165 -13.37 2.99 10.68
C TRP A 165 -13.07 3.41 12.10
N LYS A 166 -11.93 4.11 12.29
CA LYS A 166 -11.50 4.65 13.59
C LYS A 166 -11.62 3.65 14.76
N ALA A 167 -11.41 2.37 14.48
CA ALA A 167 -11.45 1.30 15.46
C ALA A 167 -10.06 0.71 15.64
N ASN A 168 -9.51 0.79 16.84
CA ASN A 168 -8.17 0.36 17.16
C ASN A 168 -8.08 -1.17 17.30
N ASP A 169 -6.91 -1.72 17.04
CA ASP A 169 -6.57 -3.13 17.30
C ASP A 169 -7.53 -4.13 16.65
N VAL A 170 -7.99 -3.83 15.43
CA VAL A 170 -8.86 -4.74 14.67
C VAL A 170 -8.02 -5.65 13.78
N SER A 171 -8.31 -6.95 13.85
CA SER A 171 -7.72 -7.98 13.01
C SER A 171 -8.72 -8.52 11.98
N VAL A 172 -8.29 -8.65 10.71
CA VAL A 172 -9.05 -9.28 9.62
C VAL A 172 -8.22 -10.41 9.03
N GLU A 173 -8.71 -11.64 9.12
CA GLU A 173 -7.89 -12.80 8.90
C GLU A 173 -8.58 -13.94 8.13
N ASN A 174 -7.79 -14.67 7.32
CA ASN A 174 -8.10 -15.98 6.77
C ASN A 174 -9.40 -16.05 5.94
N LEU A 175 -9.60 -15.07 5.06
CA LEU A 175 -10.75 -14.97 4.18
C LEU A 175 -10.37 -14.34 2.83
N THR A 176 -11.30 -14.37 1.88
CA THR A 176 -11.20 -13.69 0.58
C THR A 176 -12.17 -12.52 0.53
N VAL A 177 -11.72 -11.38 -0.01
CA VAL A 177 -12.56 -10.21 -0.32
C VAL A 177 -12.41 -9.91 -1.81
N CYS A 178 -13.51 -9.67 -2.51
CA CYS A 178 -13.44 -9.45 -3.95
C CYS A 178 -14.52 -8.52 -4.51
N ASN A 179 -14.17 -7.84 -5.62
CA ASN A 179 -15.09 -7.09 -6.48
C ASN A 179 -15.81 -5.92 -5.78
N PHE A 180 -15.18 -5.28 -4.81
CA PHE A 180 -15.64 -4.00 -4.32
C PHE A 180 -15.08 -2.89 -5.20
N LEU A 181 -15.97 -2.21 -5.89
CA LEU A 181 -15.64 -1.33 -7.01
C LEU A 181 -15.75 0.13 -6.66
N ALA A 182 -14.86 0.93 -7.26
CA ALA A 182 -14.81 2.38 -7.06
C ALA A 182 -16.03 3.11 -7.64
N GLY A 183 -16.21 4.33 -7.18
CA GLY A 183 -17.22 5.27 -7.62
C GLY A 183 -16.83 6.71 -7.31
N THR A 184 -17.80 7.55 -7.05
CA THR A 184 -17.58 8.98 -6.73
C THR A 184 -17.17 9.23 -5.28
N GLY A 185 -17.36 8.24 -4.39
CA GLY A 185 -16.90 8.27 -3.00
C GLY A 185 -15.51 7.66 -2.83
N ALA A 186 -14.95 7.71 -1.63
CA ALA A 186 -13.75 6.98 -1.28
C ALA A 186 -14.07 5.48 -1.19
N SER A 187 -13.85 4.78 -2.28
CA SER A 187 -14.35 3.42 -2.48
C SER A 187 -13.45 2.66 -3.45
N GLY A 188 -13.69 1.37 -3.63
CA GLY A 188 -12.86 0.50 -4.46
C GLY A 188 -11.83 -0.27 -3.66
N ASN A 189 -11.90 -0.24 -2.33
CA ASN A 189 -10.94 -0.92 -1.46
C ASN A 189 -11.51 -2.25 -0.98
N GLU A 190 -10.76 -3.33 -1.18
CA GLU A 190 -11.23 -4.64 -0.72
C GLU A 190 -11.19 -4.72 0.83
N VAL A 191 -10.08 -4.32 1.46
CA VAL A 191 -10.00 -4.19 2.92
C VAL A 191 -9.29 -2.89 3.28
N TRP A 192 -9.91 -2.08 4.14
CA TRP A 192 -9.40 -0.76 4.48
C TRP A 192 -9.44 -0.47 5.98
N TRP A 193 -8.29 -0.25 6.61
CA TRP A 193 -8.19 0.39 7.91
C TRP A 193 -8.08 1.90 7.72
N ASN A 194 -9.13 2.62 8.09
CA ASN A 194 -9.25 4.04 7.87
C ASN A 194 -9.39 4.81 9.19
N GLY A 195 -8.34 5.52 9.58
CA GLY A 195 -8.36 6.46 10.69
C GLY A 195 -8.72 7.90 10.28
N GLY A 196 -8.82 8.16 8.97
CA GLY A 196 -8.99 9.50 8.42
C GLY A 196 -10.45 10.02 8.47
N ASP A 197 -10.62 11.29 8.74
CA ASP A 197 -11.91 12.00 8.71
C ASP A 197 -11.84 13.30 7.90
N GLY A 198 -10.80 13.45 7.11
CA GLY A 198 -10.53 14.68 6.37
C GLY A 198 -9.74 15.73 7.13
N SER A 199 -9.44 15.52 8.41
CA SER A 199 -8.65 16.45 9.21
C SER A 199 -7.13 16.25 9.05
N GLY A 200 -6.70 15.19 8.35
CA GLY A 200 -5.29 14.80 8.26
C GLY A 200 -4.73 14.11 9.52
N LYS A 201 -5.54 13.96 10.56
CA LYS A 201 -5.11 13.35 11.83
C LYS A 201 -5.09 11.83 11.75
N ILE A 202 -4.24 11.23 12.57
CA ILE A 202 -4.26 9.79 12.83
C ILE A 202 -5.43 9.49 13.76
N GLY A 203 -6.38 8.69 13.30
CA GLY A 203 -7.60 8.35 14.04
C GLY A 203 -7.76 6.87 14.35
N LEU A 204 -6.75 6.05 14.03
CA LEU A 204 -6.73 4.62 14.30
C LEU A 204 -5.33 4.18 14.73
N HIS A 205 -5.25 3.26 15.69
CA HIS A 205 -4.01 2.65 16.16
C HIS A 205 -4.14 1.14 16.19
N GLY A 206 -3.14 0.44 15.71
CA GLY A 206 -3.12 -1.02 15.67
C GLY A 206 -4.00 -1.61 14.57
N TYR A 207 -3.38 -2.31 13.60
CA TYR A 207 -4.12 -2.97 12.51
C TYR A 207 -3.39 -4.25 12.08
N TRP A 208 -4.17 -5.34 11.96
CA TRP A 208 -3.60 -6.66 11.83
C TRP A 208 -4.28 -7.45 10.71
N SER A 209 -3.50 -8.23 9.96
CA SER A 209 -4.05 -9.13 8.96
C SER A 209 -3.16 -10.34 8.74
N SER A 210 -3.80 -11.48 8.46
CA SER A 210 -3.08 -12.67 8.05
C SER A 210 -3.92 -13.58 7.13
N TYR A 211 -3.26 -14.26 6.19
CA TYR A 211 -3.91 -15.21 5.28
C TYR A 211 -5.11 -14.60 4.53
N LEU A 212 -4.98 -13.35 4.08
CA LEU A 212 -6.03 -12.62 3.38
C LEU A 212 -5.80 -12.67 1.87
N THR A 213 -6.88 -12.82 1.11
CA THR A 213 -6.92 -12.61 -0.34
C THR A 213 -7.78 -11.40 -0.65
N ALA A 214 -7.23 -10.44 -1.41
CA ALA A 214 -7.95 -9.29 -1.94
C ALA A 214 -7.80 -9.27 -3.46
N THR A 215 -8.89 -9.27 -4.22
CA THR A 215 -8.80 -9.33 -5.69
C THR A 215 -10.02 -8.75 -6.37
N SER A 216 -9.84 -8.30 -7.61
CA SER A 216 -10.97 -8.03 -8.50
C SER A 216 -10.91 -8.96 -9.71
N THR A 217 -12.05 -9.50 -10.08
CA THR A 217 -12.20 -10.31 -11.31
C THR A 217 -12.92 -9.55 -12.41
N PHE A 218 -13.21 -8.26 -12.17
CA PHE A 218 -13.95 -7.42 -13.09
C PHE A 218 -13.29 -6.05 -13.26
N PHE A 219 -13.23 -5.62 -14.51
CA PHE A 219 -12.79 -4.28 -14.90
C PHE A 219 -13.70 -3.76 -16.01
N SER A 220 -14.22 -2.57 -15.87
CA SER A 220 -14.99 -1.86 -16.89
C SER A 220 -14.23 -0.63 -17.42
N ASN A 221 -13.76 0.18 -16.50
CA ASN A 221 -12.96 1.37 -16.77
C ASN A 221 -12.22 1.78 -15.48
N GLU A 222 -11.23 2.62 -15.61
CA GLU A 222 -10.41 3.12 -14.49
C GLU A 222 -11.25 3.74 -13.36
N ALA A 223 -12.33 4.39 -13.75
CA ALA A 223 -13.18 5.14 -12.83
C ALA A 223 -14.01 4.28 -11.87
N THR A 224 -14.18 3.03 -12.19
CA THR A 224 -15.04 2.09 -11.45
C THR A 224 -14.33 0.77 -11.19
N ALA A 225 -13.02 0.71 -11.33
CA ALA A 225 -12.21 -0.46 -10.99
C ALA A 225 -12.01 -0.59 -9.47
N ALA A 226 -11.56 -1.74 -9.02
CA ALA A 226 -11.03 -1.89 -7.67
C ALA A 226 -9.71 -1.10 -7.57
N GLU A 227 -9.54 -0.33 -6.50
CA GLU A 227 -8.39 0.57 -6.31
C GLU A 227 -7.29 -0.08 -5.48
N TYR A 228 -7.59 -0.44 -4.23
CA TYR A 228 -6.63 -1.04 -3.30
C TYR A 228 -7.06 -2.42 -2.82
N GLY A 229 -6.12 -3.34 -2.78
CA GLY A 229 -6.38 -4.65 -2.18
C GLY A 229 -6.44 -4.59 -0.67
N VAL A 230 -5.33 -4.34 -0.02
CA VAL A 230 -5.25 -4.19 1.44
C VAL A 230 -4.65 -2.82 1.76
N PHE A 231 -5.44 -1.97 2.38
CA PHE A 231 -5.17 -0.55 2.52
C PHE A 231 -5.21 -0.10 3.98
N SER A 232 -4.24 0.72 4.37
CA SER A 232 -4.23 1.43 5.64
C SER A 232 -3.92 2.91 5.43
N SER A 233 -4.76 3.79 5.95
CA SER A 233 -4.55 5.24 5.91
C SER A 233 -4.94 5.94 7.20
N ASN A 234 -4.22 7.00 7.55
CA ASN A 234 -4.39 7.74 8.80
C ASN A 234 -4.41 6.81 10.03
N SER A 235 -3.62 5.75 9.96
CA SER A 235 -3.54 4.71 10.99
C SER A 235 -2.11 4.55 11.46
N ALA A 236 -1.89 4.63 12.76
CA ALA A 236 -0.59 4.37 13.36
C ALA A 236 -0.45 2.87 13.70
N GLY A 237 0.79 2.41 13.75
CA GLY A 237 1.08 1.07 14.26
C GLY A 237 0.81 0.93 15.78
N PRO A 238 1.14 -0.24 16.34
CA PRO A 238 1.82 -1.35 15.67
C PRO A 238 0.92 -2.07 14.66
N ALA A 239 1.53 -2.60 13.62
CA ALA A 239 0.82 -3.36 12.60
C ALA A 239 1.63 -4.57 12.13
N LYS A 240 0.93 -5.64 11.79
CA LYS A 240 1.55 -6.78 11.12
C LYS A 240 0.59 -7.36 10.08
N TRP A 241 1.05 -7.43 8.85
CA TRP A 241 0.40 -8.13 7.76
C TRP A 241 1.24 -9.32 7.34
N ASN A 242 0.63 -10.49 7.27
CA ASN A 242 1.35 -11.71 6.98
C ASN A 242 0.56 -12.64 6.05
N GLN A 243 1.23 -13.24 5.06
CA GLN A 243 0.60 -14.17 4.11
C GLN A 243 -0.57 -13.54 3.31
N LEU A 244 -0.41 -12.29 2.88
CA LEU A 244 -1.42 -11.61 2.09
C LEU A 244 -1.20 -11.83 0.59
N TYR A 245 -2.28 -11.86 -0.14
CA TYR A 245 -2.29 -11.88 -1.60
C TYR A 245 -3.24 -10.79 -2.11
N ALA A 246 -2.78 -9.99 -3.08
CA ALA A 246 -3.67 -9.09 -3.80
C ALA A 246 -3.36 -9.03 -5.30
N SER A 247 -4.40 -8.87 -6.11
CA SER A 247 -4.28 -8.81 -7.56
C SER A 247 -5.37 -7.97 -8.22
N ASN A 248 -5.05 -7.45 -9.40
CA ASN A 248 -5.98 -6.74 -10.28
C ASN A 248 -6.45 -5.37 -9.75
N MET A 249 -5.64 -4.71 -8.94
CA MET A 249 -5.93 -3.38 -8.42
C MET A 249 -5.41 -2.30 -9.37
N ASN A 250 -6.20 -1.24 -9.57
CA ASN A 250 -5.80 -0.16 -10.48
C ASN A 250 -4.91 0.90 -9.83
N ASP A 251 -4.68 0.80 -8.52
CA ASP A 251 -3.66 1.53 -7.79
C ASP A 251 -2.68 0.51 -7.18
N SER A 252 -2.94 -0.06 -6.03
CA SER A 252 -1.97 -0.92 -5.35
C SER A 252 -2.54 -2.21 -4.79
N GLY A 253 -1.78 -3.29 -4.90
CA GLY A 253 -2.10 -4.53 -4.21
C GLY A 253 -2.15 -4.32 -2.69
N THR A 254 -1.14 -3.65 -2.14
CA THR A 254 -1.14 -3.20 -0.74
C THR A 254 -0.68 -1.75 -0.63
N TYR A 255 -1.21 -1.05 0.38
CA TYR A 255 -0.84 0.33 0.67
C TYR A 255 -0.79 0.58 2.18
N VAL A 256 0.30 1.16 2.67
CA VAL A 256 0.42 1.72 4.02
C VAL A 256 0.87 3.17 3.89
N GLY A 257 0.00 4.11 4.22
CA GLY A 257 0.34 5.51 4.07
C GLY A 257 -0.53 6.45 4.92
N ALA A 258 -0.30 7.75 4.75
CA ALA A 258 -0.90 8.80 5.56
C ALA A 258 -0.79 8.54 7.08
N CYS A 259 0.26 7.84 7.50
CA CYS A 259 0.55 7.52 8.91
C CYS A 259 1.63 8.41 9.50
N HIS A 260 2.09 9.40 8.76
CA HIS A 260 3.10 10.36 9.14
C HIS A 260 4.40 9.65 9.60
N ARG A 261 4.83 9.86 10.83
CA ARG A 261 6.01 9.21 11.43
C ARG A 261 5.70 7.98 12.28
N SER A 262 4.44 7.57 12.33
CA SER A 262 3.97 6.53 13.26
C SER A 262 3.44 5.27 12.56
N CYS A 263 3.92 4.98 11.36
CA CYS A 263 3.44 3.81 10.61
C CYS A 263 3.66 2.48 11.34
N ASP A 264 4.83 2.25 11.89
CA ASP A 264 5.24 1.08 12.70
C ASP A 264 4.60 -0.24 12.24
N ALA A 265 4.96 -0.67 11.03
CA ALA A 265 4.34 -1.80 10.34
C ALA A 265 5.38 -2.83 9.88
N VAL A 266 5.03 -4.12 10.00
CA VAL A 266 5.77 -5.24 9.40
C VAL A 266 4.88 -5.93 8.39
N LEU A 267 5.31 -5.93 7.13
CA LEU A 267 4.66 -6.55 5.99
C LEU A 267 5.50 -7.76 5.56
N ASP A 268 5.00 -8.94 5.81
CA ASP A 268 5.77 -10.18 5.72
C ASP A 268 5.02 -11.24 4.89
N HIS A 269 5.70 -11.91 3.96
CA HIS A 269 5.10 -12.90 3.07
C HIS A 269 3.90 -12.37 2.28
N LEU A 270 4.06 -11.21 1.66
CA LEU A 270 3.09 -10.68 0.71
C LEU A 270 3.32 -11.30 -0.67
N TRP A 271 2.26 -11.47 -1.43
CA TRP A 271 2.33 -11.76 -2.86
C TRP A 271 1.38 -10.84 -3.61
N MET A 272 1.96 -9.90 -4.37
CA MET A 272 1.25 -8.85 -5.10
C MET A 272 1.50 -9.01 -6.59
N GLU A 273 0.46 -9.34 -7.36
CA GLU A 273 0.59 -9.58 -8.79
C GLU A 273 -0.49 -8.89 -9.62
N ASN A 274 -0.14 -8.47 -10.83
CA ASN A 274 -1.08 -7.87 -11.80
C ASN A 274 -1.83 -6.63 -11.28
N ASN A 275 -1.14 -5.76 -10.57
CA ASN A 275 -1.63 -4.46 -10.13
C ASN A 275 -0.90 -3.33 -10.88
N ALA A 276 -1.38 -2.08 -10.80
CA ALA A 276 -0.55 -0.95 -11.22
C ALA A 276 0.74 -0.92 -10.41
N LEU A 277 0.63 -0.90 -9.09
CA LEU A 277 1.74 -1.04 -8.15
C LEU A 277 1.49 -2.27 -7.27
N GLY A 278 2.50 -3.09 -7.06
CA GLY A 278 2.36 -4.19 -6.10
C GLY A 278 2.21 -3.66 -4.68
N TYR A 279 3.03 -2.70 -4.30
CA TYR A 279 2.94 -1.93 -3.06
C TYR A 279 3.07 -0.44 -3.36
N SER A 280 2.35 0.39 -2.63
CA SER A 280 2.67 1.81 -2.53
C SER A 280 2.51 2.34 -1.11
N GLY A 281 3.13 3.49 -0.84
CA GLY A 281 2.99 4.16 0.42
C GLY A 281 3.37 5.63 0.28
N THR A 282 2.42 6.52 0.54
CA THR A 282 2.61 7.96 0.47
C THR A 282 2.45 8.55 1.86
N ASN A 283 3.30 9.50 2.23
CA ASN A 283 3.25 10.12 3.53
C ASN A 283 3.39 9.07 4.65
N SER A 284 4.41 8.24 4.52
CA SER A 284 4.66 7.11 5.41
C SER A 284 6.09 7.14 5.94
N GLY A 285 6.23 7.14 7.24
CA GLY A 285 7.51 7.18 7.93
C GLY A 285 7.50 6.46 9.27
N GLY A 286 8.63 6.47 9.93
CA GLY A 286 8.85 5.68 11.12
C GLY A 286 9.38 4.29 10.76
N THR A 287 8.89 3.25 11.42
CA THR A 287 9.33 1.88 11.18
C THR A 287 8.39 1.21 10.17
N ILE A 288 8.86 0.92 8.97
CA ILE A 288 8.17 0.04 8.01
C ILE A 288 9.17 -1.01 7.54
N VAL A 289 8.79 -2.27 7.66
CA VAL A 289 9.57 -3.40 7.17
C VAL A 289 8.74 -4.20 6.19
N ILE A 290 9.23 -4.31 4.94
CA ILE A 290 8.63 -5.15 3.89
C ILE A 290 9.61 -6.27 3.62
N GLU A 291 9.23 -7.50 3.96
CA GLU A 291 10.16 -8.61 3.90
C GLU A 291 9.55 -9.93 3.42
N ASN A 292 10.41 -10.84 2.93
CA ASN A 292 10.06 -12.21 2.53
C ASN A 292 8.88 -12.28 1.55
N SER A 293 8.74 -11.26 0.70
CA SER A 293 7.55 -11.03 -0.12
C SER A 293 7.86 -11.15 -1.61
N GLN A 294 6.83 -11.33 -2.41
CA GLN A 294 6.92 -11.44 -3.86
C GLN A 294 6.06 -10.35 -4.52
N PHE A 295 6.67 -9.65 -5.49
CA PHE A 295 6.03 -8.61 -6.28
C PHE A 295 6.30 -8.90 -7.75
N ASP A 296 5.26 -9.28 -8.50
CA ASP A 296 5.44 -9.72 -9.87
C ASP A 296 4.25 -9.42 -10.79
N HIS A 297 4.55 -9.34 -12.08
CA HIS A 297 3.56 -9.07 -13.13
C HIS A 297 2.76 -7.77 -12.94
N ASN A 298 3.21 -6.88 -12.08
CA ASN A 298 2.66 -5.53 -11.96
C ASN A 298 3.19 -4.63 -13.09
N GLN A 299 2.65 -3.43 -13.21
CA GLN A 299 3.25 -2.40 -14.04
C GLN A 299 4.60 -1.95 -13.43
N ASP A 300 4.59 -1.61 -12.13
CA ASP A 300 5.74 -1.39 -11.27
C ASP A 300 5.57 -2.22 -9.98
N GLY A 301 6.64 -2.84 -9.49
CA GLY A 301 6.54 -3.78 -8.37
C GLY A 301 6.24 -3.09 -7.04
N LEU A 302 6.98 -2.07 -6.69
CA LEU A 302 6.81 -1.28 -5.46
C LEU A 302 7.11 0.19 -5.72
N ASP A 303 6.36 1.07 -5.09
CA ASP A 303 6.69 2.49 -5.01
C ASP A 303 6.68 2.95 -3.54
N THR A 304 7.84 3.36 -3.04
CA THR A 304 7.96 3.94 -1.71
C THR A 304 8.01 5.46 -1.81
N ASN A 305 7.10 6.14 -1.15
CA ASN A 305 7.05 7.59 -1.06
C ASN A 305 6.96 8.02 0.40
N SER A 306 8.12 8.08 1.04
CA SER A 306 8.23 8.40 2.47
C SER A 306 8.31 9.90 2.76
N ALA A 307 8.20 10.75 1.73
CA ALA A 307 8.19 12.20 1.87
C ALA A 307 7.05 12.84 1.09
N VAL A 308 6.33 13.74 1.72
CA VAL A 308 5.23 14.49 1.11
C VAL A 308 5.25 15.93 1.61
N VAL A 309 5.02 16.89 0.73
CA VAL A 309 5.00 18.34 1.08
C VAL A 309 3.93 18.68 2.12
N GLY A 310 2.86 17.87 2.22
CA GLY A 310 1.79 18.11 3.19
C GLY A 310 2.15 17.86 4.66
N ASP A 311 3.27 17.17 4.94
CA ASP A 311 3.62 16.71 6.29
C ASP A 311 5.01 17.19 6.73
N PRO A 312 5.10 18.28 7.42
CA PRO A 312 6.36 18.73 7.99
C PRO A 312 6.56 18.28 9.43
N PRO A 313 7.75 17.99 9.75
CA PRO A 313 8.86 17.67 8.85
C PRO A 313 8.54 16.40 8.06
N ALA A 314 9.31 16.13 7.01
CA ALA A 314 9.10 14.93 6.19
C ALA A 314 8.83 13.69 7.06
N PRO A 315 7.89 12.82 6.69
CA PRO A 315 7.51 11.65 7.50
C PRO A 315 8.70 10.77 7.86
N GLN A 316 9.63 10.61 6.94
CA GLN A 316 10.90 9.93 7.18
C GLN A 316 12.04 10.94 7.19
N ASP A 317 12.74 11.07 8.30
CA ASP A 317 13.79 12.07 8.53
C ASP A 317 15.10 11.49 9.10
N GLY A 318 15.36 10.22 8.87
CA GLY A 318 16.53 9.52 9.41
C GLY A 318 16.41 9.17 10.90
N LYS A 319 15.20 9.18 11.45
CA LYS A 319 14.94 8.78 12.83
C LYS A 319 13.95 7.65 12.88
N CYS A 320 14.35 6.57 13.51
CA CYS A 320 13.44 5.50 13.86
C CYS A 320 12.48 5.95 14.95
N LEU A 321 11.32 5.28 15.04
CA LEU A 321 10.31 5.54 16.05
C LEU A 321 10.94 5.54 17.47
N GLY A 322 10.73 6.61 18.21
CA GLY A 322 11.34 6.82 19.52
C GLY A 322 12.84 7.17 19.49
N GLY A 323 13.38 7.60 18.34
CA GLY A 323 14.79 8.02 18.21
C GLY A 323 15.83 6.90 18.30
N ARG A 324 15.39 5.64 18.24
CA ARG A 324 16.26 4.45 18.33
C ARG A 324 16.90 4.14 16.98
N ARG A 325 17.94 3.31 17.00
CA ARG A 325 18.48 2.72 15.77
C ARG A 325 17.61 1.54 15.33
N SER A 326 17.54 1.32 14.04
CA SER A 326 16.94 0.12 13.47
C SER A 326 17.67 -1.13 14.00
N PRO A 327 16.97 -2.14 14.52
CA PRO A 327 17.60 -3.39 14.90
C PRO A 327 18.09 -4.19 13.68
N ILE A 328 17.65 -3.84 12.47
CA ILE A 328 18.00 -4.51 11.22
C ILE A 328 19.24 -3.87 10.60
N THR A 329 19.19 -2.56 10.38
CA THR A 329 20.25 -1.84 9.67
C THR A 329 21.33 -1.30 10.60
N HIS A 330 21.07 -1.26 11.91
CA HIS A 330 21.90 -0.61 12.93
C HIS A 330 22.14 0.89 12.67
N THR A 331 21.35 1.49 11.79
CA THR A 331 21.34 2.91 11.45
C THR A 331 20.07 3.58 11.96
N THR A 332 19.90 4.85 11.65
CA THR A 332 18.65 5.58 11.93
C THR A 332 17.59 5.38 10.84
N SER A 333 17.91 4.62 9.77
CA SER A 333 16.95 4.25 8.72
C SER A 333 16.08 3.08 9.18
N CYS A 334 14.79 3.30 9.33
CA CYS A 334 13.82 2.30 9.79
C CYS A 334 12.80 1.87 8.75
N TRP A 335 12.81 2.50 7.58
CA TRP A 335 12.12 2.03 6.39
C TRP A 335 13.01 0.99 5.70
N VAL A 336 12.61 -0.27 5.69
CA VAL A 336 13.45 -1.38 5.22
C VAL A 336 12.67 -2.28 4.28
N VAL A 337 13.20 -2.48 3.07
CA VAL A 337 12.71 -3.44 2.08
C VAL A 337 13.78 -4.52 1.91
N ARG A 338 13.52 -5.75 2.39
CA ARG A 338 14.53 -6.79 2.41
C ARG A 338 14.02 -8.21 2.14
N HIS A 339 14.90 -9.07 1.64
CA HIS A 339 14.62 -10.50 1.39
C HIS A 339 13.39 -10.73 0.49
N ASN A 340 13.07 -9.79 -0.37
CA ASN A 340 11.95 -9.90 -1.30
C ASN A 340 12.41 -10.45 -2.65
N TYR A 341 11.48 -11.05 -3.36
CA TYR A 341 11.63 -11.41 -4.75
C TYR A 341 10.77 -10.47 -5.61
N ILE A 342 11.44 -9.55 -6.31
CA ILE A 342 10.83 -8.48 -7.10
C ILE A 342 11.11 -8.77 -8.56
N HIS A 343 10.11 -9.23 -9.32
CA HIS A 343 10.43 -9.75 -10.64
C HIS A 343 9.30 -9.65 -11.66
N ASN A 344 9.67 -9.61 -12.94
CA ASN A 344 8.72 -9.63 -14.07
C ASN A 344 7.64 -8.52 -14.02
N ASN A 345 7.94 -7.35 -13.44
CA ASN A 345 7.00 -6.23 -13.37
C ASN A 345 7.00 -5.47 -14.70
N ASN A 346 6.50 -6.09 -15.75
CA ASN A 346 6.56 -5.63 -17.13
C ASN A 346 5.18 -5.49 -17.77
N ASN A 347 4.12 -5.37 -16.99
CA ASN A 347 2.77 -5.53 -17.50
C ASN A 347 2.08 -4.19 -17.80
N PRO A 348 2.08 -3.70 -19.05
CA PRO A 348 1.36 -2.49 -19.42
C PRO A 348 -0.16 -2.69 -19.50
N MET A 349 -0.64 -3.92 -19.33
CA MET A 349 -2.07 -4.27 -19.37
C MET A 349 -2.64 -4.56 -17.99
N ALA A 350 -1.87 -4.36 -16.93
CA ALA A 350 -2.42 -4.33 -15.57
C ALA A 350 -3.44 -3.20 -15.45
N PRO A 351 -4.47 -3.33 -14.60
CA PRO A 351 -5.29 -2.17 -14.26
C PRO A 351 -4.38 -1.05 -13.73
N ALA A 352 -4.56 0.18 -14.22
CA ALA A 352 -3.77 1.31 -13.73
C ALA A 352 -4.58 2.59 -13.84
N ALA A 353 -4.59 3.41 -12.80
CA ALA A 353 -5.29 4.68 -12.76
C ALA A 353 -4.54 5.73 -11.93
N GLY A 354 -4.89 6.99 -12.12
CA GLY A 354 -4.35 8.10 -11.35
C GLY A 354 -2.83 8.21 -11.40
N SER A 355 -2.20 8.47 -10.28
CA SER A 355 -0.73 8.57 -10.14
C SER A 355 -0.03 7.22 -10.29
N ALA A 356 -0.69 6.13 -9.92
CA ALA A 356 -0.13 4.78 -10.06
C ALA A 356 0.10 4.39 -11.53
N ALA A 357 -0.73 4.91 -12.44
CA ALA A 357 -0.55 4.71 -13.89
C ALA A 357 0.72 5.38 -14.45
N ALA A 358 1.35 6.29 -13.71
CA ALA A 358 2.61 6.93 -14.08
C ALA A 358 3.85 6.13 -13.63
N GLY A 359 3.68 5.02 -12.93
CA GLY A 359 4.77 4.09 -12.63
C GLY A 359 5.42 3.60 -13.92
N PRO A 360 6.76 3.64 -14.03
CA PRO A 360 7.44 3.23 -15.26
C PRO A 360 7.32 1.73 -15.49
N VAL A 361 6.74 1.34 -16.63
CA VAL A 361 6.51 -0.07 -16.98
C VAL A 361 7.82 -0.82 -17.08
N GLY A 362 7.92 -1.95 -16.42
CA GLY A 362 9.14 -2.73 -16.43
C GLY A 362 10.10 -2.42 -15.30
N THR A 363 9.62 -1.71 -14.28
CA THR A 363 10.42 -1.38 -13.09
C THR A 363 10.07 -2.31 -11.92
N GLY A 364 11.11 -2.81 -11.26
CA GLY A 364 10.93 -3.66 -10.10
C GLY A 364 10.52 -2.86 -8.87
N MET A 365 11.16 -1.73 -8.63
CA MET A 365 10.85 -0.83 -7.51
C MET A 365 11.22 0.61 -7.85
N THR A 366 10.38 1.55 -7.48
CA THR A 366 10.71 2.96 -7.42
C THR A 366 10.81 3.44 -5.97
N VAL A 367 11.79 4.30 -5.68
CA VAL A 367 11.90 5.09 -4.46
C VAL A 367 11.61 6.53 -4.86
N SER A 368 10.33 6.90 -4.81
CA SER A 368 9.85 8.19 -5.34
C SER A 368 9.93 9.28 -4.27
N GLY A 369 11.01 10.05 -4.26
CA GLY A 369 11.25 11.05 -3.23
C GLY A 369 11.34 10.45 -1.82
N GLY A 370 11.72 9.18 -1.74
CA GLY A 370 11.93 8.47 -0.48
C GLY A 370 13.08 9.10 0.31
N ARG A 371 13.04 8.95 1.61
CA ARG A 371 14.09 9.49 2.50
C ARG A 371 14.46 8.49 3.56
N PHE A 372 15.77 8.21 3.64
CA PHE A 372 16.34 7.28 4.61
C PHE A 372 15.73 5.88 4.55
N ASP A 373 15.40 5.44 3.35
CA ASP A 373 14.92 4.10 3.09
C ASP A 373 16.12 3.17 2.88
N THR A 374 16.02 1.93 3.36
CA THR A 374 17.05 0.92 3.14
C THR A 374 16.48 -0.24 2.33
N VAL A 375 17.02 -0.45 1.14
CA VAL A 375 16.66 -1.56 0.24
C VAL A 375 17.81 -2.55 0.22
N MET A 376 17.65 -3.72 0.87
CA MET A 376 18.77 -4.62 1.08
C MET A 376 18.41 -6.10 0.93
N ASP A 377 19.39 -6.89 0.50
CA ASP A 377 19.30 -8.35 0.44
C ASP A 377 18.09 -8.88 -0.37
N ASN A 378 17.60 -8.11 -1.35
CA ASN A 378 16.54 -8.55 -2.24
C ASN A 378 17.11 -9.28 -3.47
N THR A 379 16.28 -10.12 -4.07
CA THR A 379 16.50 -10.62 -5.43
C THR A 379 15.58 -9.85 -6.38
N VAL A 380 16.17 -9.13 -7.33
CA VAL A 380 15.45 -8.30 -8.30
C VAL A 380 15.75 -8.83 -9.70
N ALA A 381 14.73 -9.32 -10.42
CA ALA A 381 14.97 -10.08 -11.63
C ALA A 381 13.94 -9.83 -12.74
N ASN A 382 14.41 -9.88 -13.98
CA ASN A 382 13.55 -9.86 -15.17
C ASN A 382 12.60 -8.65 -15.22
N ASN A 383 13.01 -7.49 -14.73
CA ASN A 383 12.30 -6.23 -14.93
C ASN A 383 12.89 -5.55 -16.17
N GLY A 384 12.09 -5.32 -17.19
CA GLY A 384 12.60 -5.01 -18.53
C GLY A 384 13.23 -3.63 -18.69
N ALA A 385 12.81 -2.68 -17.85
CA ALA A 385 13.35 -1.32 -17.87
C ALA A 385 14.43 -1.14 -16.78
N TRP A 386 14.06 -1.23 -15.53
CA TRP A 386 14.99 -1.06 -14.41
C TRP A 386 14.67 -2.04 -13.27
N GLY A 387 15.68 -2.50 -12.58
CA GLY A 387 15.49 -3.25 -11.36
C GLY A 387 14.98 -2.36 -10.23
N ILE A 388 15.74 -1.32 -9.86
CA ILE A 388 15.36 -0.35 -8.81
C ILE A 388 15.72 1.06 -9.27
N LEU A 389 14.77 2.00 -9.13
CA LEU A 389 14.96 3.42 -9.44
C LEU A 389 14.79 4.30 -8.21
N PHE A 390 15.74 5.19 -7.98
CA PHE A 390 15.63 6.32 -7.08
C PHE A 390 15.26 7.54 -7.92
N VAL A 391 14.02 8.04 -7.74
CA VAL A 391 13.48 9.11 -8.59
C VAL A 391 12.90 10.26 -7.76
N PRO A 392 12.96 11.49 -8.26
CA PRO A 392 12.32 12.61 -7.61
C PRO A 392 10.80 12.46 -7.62
N TYR A 393 10.15 12.89 -6.55
CA TYR A 393 8.71 13.06 -6.52
C TYR A 393 8.36 14.55 -6.66
N ALA A 394 7.72 14.90 -7.76
CA ALA A 394 7.29 16.27 -8.02
C ALA A 394 5.83 16.47 -7.61
N GLN A 395 5.61 17.37 -6.68
CA GLN A 395 4.28 17.71 -6.21
C GLN A 395 3.83 19.04 -6.82
N SER A 396 2.89 18.96 -7.76
CA SER A 396 2.28 20.16 -8.35
C SER A 396 1.22 20.74 -7.41
N GLY A 397 1.22 22.05 -7.21
CA GLY A 397 0.21 22.75 -6.43
C GLY A 397 0.77 23.40 -5.15
N LYS A 398 -0.10 24.15 -4.49
CA LYS A 398 0.27 24.74 -3.19
C LYS A 398 0.32 23.62 -2.15
N PRO A 399 1.36 23.62 -1.29
CA PRO A 399 1.41 22.70 -0.16
C PRO A 399 0.11 22.78 0.65
N SER A 400 -0.54 21.67 0.87
CA SER A 400 -1.63 21.60 1.83
C SER A 400 -1.07 21.88 3.24
N LEU A 401 -1.85 22.43 4.14
CA LEU A 401 -1.48 22.64 5.54
C LEU A 401 -0.48 23.78 5.83
N GLY A 402 -0.32 24.75 4.95
CA GLY A 402 0.53 25.93 5.23
C GLY A 402 2.03 25.65 5.23
N GLN A 403 2.44 24.54 4.63
CA GLN A 403 3.82 24.14 4.51
C GLN A 403 4.53 24.87 3.36
N THR A 404 5.81 25.12 3.53
CA THR A 404 6.69 25.45 2.43
C THR A 404 7.33 24.18 1.88
N CYS A 405 7.65 24.16 0.60
CA CYS A 405 8.41 23.08 -0.02
C CYS A 405 9.69 22.76 0.78
N LYS A 406 10.43 23.80 1.16
CA LYS A 406 11.63 23.68 2.01
C LYS A 406 11.32 23.09 3.39
N GLY A 407 10.19 23.45 3.99
CA GLY A 407 9.80 22.91 5.30
C GLY A 407 9.50 21.41 5.26
N ALA A 408 9.08 20.91 4.09
CA ALA A 408 8.91 19.48 3.83
C ALA A 408 10.20 18.77 3.40
N GLY A 409 11.31 19.51 3.28
CA GLY A 409 12.57 18.97 2.79
C GLY A 409 12.72 18.94 1.28
N GLY A 410 11.80 19.57 0.55
CA GLY A 410 11.85 19.65 -0.90
C GLY A 410 12.51 20.94 -1.41
N HIS A 411 12.60 21.02 -2.73
CA HIS A 411 13.16 22.15 -3.47
C HIS A 411 12.13 22.70 -4.46
N GLU A 412 11.93 24.03 -4.47
CA GLU A 412 11.12 24.67 -5.51
C GLU A 412 11.89 24.65 -6.84
N LEU A 413 11.40 23.92 -7.78
CA LEU A 413 12.07 23.70 -9.07
C LEU A 413 11.10 23.95 -10.23
N PRO A 414 11.01 25.18 -10.76
CA PRO A 414 10.16 25.46 -11.93
C PRO A 414 10.63 24.65 -13.18
N PRO A 415 9.74 24.10 -13.99
CA PRO A 415 8.28 24.15 -13.87
C PRO A 415 7.65 23.03 -13.02
N PHE A 416 8.43 22.22 -12.32
CA PHE A 416 7.99 21.01 -11.63
C PHE A 416 7.28 21.28 -10.30
N GLY A 417 7.38 22.49 -9.78
CA GLY A 417 6.84 22.85 -8.45
C GLY A 417 7.76 22.38 -7.32
N CYS A 418 7.21 21.85 -6.24
CA CYS A 418 7.99 21.29 -5.16
C CYS A 418 8.49 19.89 -5.52
N VAL A 419 9.78 19.72 -5.57
CA VAL A 419 10.44 18.44 -5.86
C VAL A 419 11.07 17.90 -4.59
N LEU A 420 10.77 16.67 -4.28
CA LEU A 420 11.37 15.86 -3.24
C LEU A 420 12.32 14.87 -3.92
N ASP A 421 13.61 15.08 -3.83
CA ASP A 421 14.60 14.11 -4.30
C ASP A 421 14.68 12.94 -3.30
N PRO A 422 14.99 11.72 -3.77
CA PRO A 422 15.36 10.62 -2.88
C PRO A 422 16.64 11.01 -2.13
N GLU A 423 16.63 10.92 -0.80
CA GLU A 423 17.70 11.47 0.04
C GLU A 423 18.04 10.58 1.24
N GLY A 424 19.31 10.26 1.40
CA GLY A 424 19.81 9.47 2.52
C GLY A 424 19.46 7.99 2.44
N ASP A 425 19.09 7.52 1.27
CA ASP A 425 18.70 6.13 1.02
C ASP A 425 19.91 5.21 0.87
N ALA A 426 19.72 3.92 1.11
CA ALA A 426 20.77 2.93 0.98
C ALA A 426 20.31 1.70 0.17
N LEU A 427 21.08 1.36 -0.87
CA LEU A 427 20.88 0.14 -1.68
C LEU A 427 22.02 -0.83 -1.40
N LEU A 428 21.75 -1.90 -0.64
CA LEU A 428 22.79 -2.74 -0.07
C LEU A 428 22.60 -4.23 -0.40
N HIS A 429 23.66 -4.89 -0.90
CA HIS A 429 23.75 -6.34 -1.03
C HIS A 429 22.61 -7.01 -1.83
N ASN A 430 21.91 -6.28 -2.69
CA ASN A 430 20.88 -6.86 -3.53
C ASN A 430 21.50 -7.71 -4.65
N THR A 431 20.78 -8.71 -5.08
CA THR A 431 21.16 -9.54 -6.22
C THR A 431 20.23 -9.27 -7.39
N PHE A 432 20.77 -8.65 -8.41
CA PHE A 432 20.09 -8.36 -9.66
C PHE A 432 20.35 -9.44 -10.69
N ARG A 433 19.35 -9.72 -11.55
CA ARG A 433 19.46 -10.72 -12.60
C ARG A 433 18.60 -10.34 -13.80
N HIS A 434 19.24 -10.11 -14.94
CA HIS A 434 18.54 -9.89 -16.21
C HIS A 434 17.48 -8.77 -16.14
N ASN A 435 17.84 -7.64 -15.53
CA ASN A 435 17.03 -6.43 -15.62
C ASN A 435 17.47 -5.58 -16.81
N GLY A 436 16.68 -4.58 -17.19
CA GLY A 436 17.05 -3.67 -18.28
C GLY A 436 16.97 -4.26 -19.68
N TYR A 437 16.41 -5.44 -19.87
CA TYR A 437 16.44 -6.17 -21.14
C TYR A 437 15.54 -5.56 -22.24
N PHE A 438 14.76 -4.52 -21.97
CA PHE A 438 14.12 -3.74 -23.03
C PHE A 438 15.17 -3.07 -23.94
N GLY A 439 16.41 -2.95 -23.48
CA GLY A 439 17.55 -2.55 -24.29
C GLY A 439 17.60 -1.05 -24.59
N ASN A 440 16.84 -0.23 -23.88
CA ASN A 440 16.95 1.22 -24.03
C ASN A 440 18.23 1.73 -23.33
N PRO A 441 18.79 2.88 -23.74
CA PRO A 441 20.13 3.30 -23.34
C PRO A 441 20.41 3.44 -21.84
N SER A 442 19.38 3.69 -21.01
CA SER A 442 19.53 3.81 -19.55
C SER A 442 18.97 2.61 -18.77
N ASN A 443 18.46 1.61 -19.48
CA ASN A 443 17.94 0.41 -18.81
C ASN A 443 19.08 -0.32 -18.08
N SER A 444 18.86 -0.67 -16.82
CA SER A 444 19.92 -1.16 -15.93
C SER A 444 19.35 -1.87 -14.70
N ASP A 445 20.22 -2.43 -13.88
CA ASP A 445 19.83 -3.04 -12.61
C ASP A 445 19.32 -2.00 -11.61
N TYR A 446 19.95 -0.82 -11.54
CA TYR A 446 19.47 0.28 -10.72
C TYR A 446 19.83 1.65 -11.29
N GLY A 447 19.11 2.66 -10.87
CA GLY A 447 19.37 4.02 -11.32
C GLY A 447 18.98 5.09 -10.31
N GLN A 448 19.55 6.29 -10.51
CA GLN A 448 19.27 7.45 -9.67
C GLN A 448 19.08 8.70 -10.52
N ILE A 449 18.01 9.43 -10.23
CA ILE A 449 17.76 10.78 -10.74
C ILE A 449 17.69 11.72 -9.56
N THR A 450 18.39 12.86 -9.64
CA THR A 450 18.26 13.99 -8.74
C THR A 450 18.04 15.26 -9.55
N LEU A 451 17.17 16.12 -9.12
CA LEU A 451 16.80 17.35 -9.84
C LEU A 451 17.23 18.63 -9.11
N SER A 452 17.40 18.57 -7.81
CA SER A 452 17.72 19.77 -7.01
C SER A 452 19.16 20.25 -7.14
N GLY A 453 20.04 19.46 -7.76
CA GLY A 453 21.46 19.77 -7.89
C GLY A 453 22.26 19.66 -6.58
N GLY A 454 21.62 19.18 -5.50
CA GLY A 454 22.30 18.83 -4.23
C GLY A 454 22.85 17.40 -4.27
N GLU A 455 23.73 17.12 -3.31
CA GLU A 455 24.19 15.74 -3.07
C GLU A 455 23.13 14.99 -2.26
N PRO A 456 22.44 13.96 -2.81
CA PRO A 456 21.31 13.32 -2.14
C PRO A 456 21.76 12.46 -0.96
N GLN A 457 23.06 12.24 -0.78
CA GLN A 457 23.63 11.39 0.28
C GLN A 457 23.11 9.94 0.24
N ASN A 458 22.64 9.48 -0.92
CA ASN A 458 22.29 8.08 -1.13
C ASN A 458 23.58 7.25 -1.23
N CYS A 459 23.52 6.01 -0.82
CA CYS A 459 24.68 5.14 -0.91
C CYS A 459 24.35 3.76 -1.50
N PHE A 460 25.27 3.24 -2.29
CA PHE A 460 25.13 1.99 -3.01
C PHE A 460 26.33 1.10 -2.67
N ALA A 461 26.10 -0.10 -2.14
CA ALA A 461 27.22 -0.97 -1.77
C ALA A 461 26.90 -2.46 -1.81
N GLY A 462 27.86 -3.25 -2.29
CA GLY A 462 27.81 -4.70 -2.24
C GLY A 462 26.75 -5.34 -3.13
N ASN A 463 26.18 -4.60 -4.06
CA ASN A 463 25.16 -5.12 -4.96
C ASN A 463 25.79 -6.00 -6.07
N LYS A 464 25.15 -7.12 -6.40
CA LYS A 464 25.51 -7.94 -7.56
C LYS A 464 24.65 -7.48 -8.74
N ALA A 465 25.17 -6.54 -9.52
CA ALA A 465 24.44 -5.83 -10.58
C ALA A 465 25.14 -6.00 -11.93
N PRO A 466 24.95 -7.13 -12.65
CA PRO A 466 25.62 -7.40 -13.91
C PRO A 466 25.25 -6.43 -15.04
N ASP A 467 24.03 -5.90 -15.02
CA ASP A 467 23.53 -4.96 -16.03
C ASP A 467 23.77 -3.49 -15.62
N GLY A 468 24.49 -3.28 -14.51
CA GLY A 468 25.06 -1.99 -14.08
C GLY A 468 24.07 -0.98 -13.53
N SER A 469 24.48 0.30 -13.57
CA SER A 469 23.71 1.42 -13.04
C SER A 469 23.57 2.57 -14.02
N ALA A 470 22.54 3.41 -13.84
CA ALA A 470 22.33 4.63 -14.60
C ALA A 470 22.13 5.84 -13.64
N PRO A 471 23.05 6.86 -13.62
CA PRO A 471 24.32 6.88 -14.33
C PRO A 471 25.28 5.77 -13.92
N SER A 472 26.27 5.48 -14.76
CA SER A 472 27.22 4.41 -14.49
C SER A 472 28.07 4.68 -13.26
N ASN A 473 28.45 3.60 -12.58
CA ASN A 473 29.35 3.63 -11.42
C ASN A 473 28.81 4.31 -10.15
N LEU A 474 27.50 4.26 -9.89
CA LEU A 474 26.93 4.87 -8.68
C LEU A 474 27.60 4.40 -7.38
N GLU A 475 28.03 3.14 -7.27
CA GLU A 475 28.80 2.68 -6.10
C GLU A 475 30.17 3.39 -5.92
N LYS A 476 30.68 4.03 -6.96
CA LYS A 476 31.96 4.78 -6.88
C LYS A 476 31.76 6.27 -6.67
N THR A 477 30.70 6.83 -7.23
CA THR A 477 30.45 8.28 -7.25
C THR A 477 29.69 8.75 -6.02
N GLU A 478 28.84 7.89 -5.47
CA GLU A 478 28.02 8.19 -4.29
C GLU A 478 28.77 7.93 -2.97
N PRO A 479 28.26 8.42 -1.84
CA PRO A 479 28.87 8.20 -0.52
C PRO A 479 29.11 6.72 -0.21
N LYS A 480 30.21 6.43 0.44
CA LYS A 480 30.57 5.06 0.82
C LYS A 480 29.81 4.61 2.05
N CYS A 481 29.01 3.53 1.94
CA CYS A 481 28.28 2.95 3.06
C CYS A 481 28.53 1.43 3.25
N GLY A 482 29.51 0.88 2.56
CA GLY A 482 29.87 -0.53 2.67
C GLY A 482 30.95 -0.91 1.67
N ALA A 483 31.13 -2.24 1.48
CA ALA A 483 32.01 -2.75 0.43
C ALA A 483 31.42 -2.45 -0.94
N ARG A 484 32.25 -2.00 -1.86
CA ARG A 484 31.87 -1.67 -3.24
C ARG A 484 32.16 -2.84 -4.16
N THR A 485 31.24 -3.11 -5.08
CA THR A 485 31.46 -4.01 -6.21
C THR A 485 31.95 -3.22 -7.42
N LYS A 486 32.45 -3.95 -8.41
CA LYS A 486 32.87 -3.36 -9.64
C LYS A 486 31.65 -3.20 -10.55
N ASP A 487 31.20 -1.97 -10.73
CA ASP A 487 30.11 -1.67 -11.65
C ASP A 487 30.57 -1.79 -13.11
N ALA A 488 29.73 -2.39 -13.91
CA ALA A 488 29.79 -2.23 -15.34
C ALA A 488 28.63 -1.34 -15.79
N GLN A 489 28.93 -0.35 -16.69
CA GLN A 489 28.10 0.18 -17.66
C GLN A 489 27.08 1.19 -17.45
N PRO A 490 26.52 1.57 -18.53
CA PRO A 490 26.47 2.89 -19.11
C PRO A 490 25.22 3.62 -18.74
N GLY A 491 25.31 4.86 -18.47
CA GLY A 491 24.16 5.70 -18.37
C GLY A 491 23.79 6.33 -19.71
N GLY A 492 22.60 6.12 -20.19
CA GLY A 492 21.93 7.05 -21.07
C GLY A 492 21.39 8.24 -20.27
N ASN A 493 20.61 9.13 -20.88
CA ASN A 493 19.89 10.16 -20.13
C ASN A 493 18.69 9.50 -19.42
N LEU A 494 18.91 9.09 -18.19
CA LEU A 494 17.92 8.34 -17.40
C LEU A 494 16.61 9.13 -17.21
N LEU A 495 16.68 10.43 -16.89
CA LEU A 495 15.49 11.26 -16.72
C LEU A 495 14.61 11.25 -17.98
N THR A 496 15.20 11.43 -19.14
CA THR A 496 14.46 11.44 -20.41
C THR A 496 13.83 10.07 -20.70
N GLN A 497 14.51 9.00 -20.34
CA GLN A 497 14.01 7.63 -20.51
C GLN A 497 12.84 7.33 -19.56
N VAL A 498 12.95 7.69 -18.29
CA VAL A 498 11.87 7.50 -17.32
C VAL A 498 10.63 8.33 -17.70
N LEU A 499 10.80 9.59 -18.08
CA LEU A 499 9.69 10.42 -18.55
C LEU A 499 9.03 9.86 -19.83
N CYS A 500 9.81 9.25 -20.71
CA CYS A 500 9.30 8.58 -21.91
C CYS A 500 8.46 7.34 -21.55
N ASP A 501 8.96 6.48 -20.67
CA ASP A 501 8.27 5.27 -20.24
C ASP A 501 6.95 5.61 -19.52
N ALA A 502 6.98 6.53 -18.58
CA ALA A 502 5.81 7.05 -17.90
C ALA A 502 4.81 7.80 -18.80
N GLY A 503 5.12 8.01 -20.08
CA GLY A 503 4.28 8.74 -21.00
C GLY A 503 4.21 10.25 -20.77
N LEU A 504 5.12 10.79 -19.96
CA LEU A 504 5.17 12.22 -19.59
C LEU A 504 5.98 13.06 -20.57
N ALA A 505 6.81 12.45 -21.40
CA ALA A 505 7.57 13.12 -22.45
C ALA A 505 7.70 12.23 -23.69
N PRO A 506 8.00 12.83 -24.88
CA PRO A 506 8.34 12.04 -26.08
C PRO A 506 9.57 11.16 -25.85
N CYS A 507 9.52 9.96 -26.36
CA CYS A 507 10.66 9.05 -26.30
C CYS A 507 11.85 9.55 -27.14
N PRO A 508 13.07 9.42 -26.64
CA PRO A 508 14.26 9.61 -27.45
C PRO A 508 14.26 8.68 -28.67
N SER A 509 14.94 9.09 -29.74
CA SER A 509 15.05 8.27 -30.94
C SER A 509 15.62 6.88 -30.60
N GLY A 510 14.91 5.84 -31.02
CA GLY A 510 15.30 4.45 -30.77
C GLY A 510 14.90 3.87 -29.43
N ALA A 511 14.33 4.65 -28.52
CA ALA A 511 13.82 4.14 -27.24
C ALA A 511 12.39 3.61 -27.38
N HIS A 512 12.18 2.40 -26.88
CA HIS A 512 10.89 1.71 -26.93
C HIS A 512 10.54 1.12 -25.58
N TYR A 513 9.38 1.51 -25.03
CA TYR A 513 8.81 0.94 -23.80
C TYR A 513 7.45 0.32 -24.10
N PRO A 514 7.07 -0.77 -23.43
CA PRO A 514 5.72 -1.31 -23.52
C PRO A 514 4.70 -0.25 -23.10
N LYS A 515 3.66 -0.07 -23.88
CA LYS A 515 2.61 0.91 -23.58
C LYS A 515 1.27 0.22 -23.43
N PRO A 516 0.38 0.73 -22.56
CA PRO A 516 -1.00 0.29 -22.53
C PRO A 516 -1.62 0.42 -23.94
N ASN A 517 -2.23 -0.66 -24.39
CA ASN A 517 -2.94 -0.68 -25.68
C ASN A 517 -4.45 -0.44 -25.53
N GLY A 518 -4.88 0.12 -24.40
CA GLY A 518 -6.28 0.33 -24.05
C GLY A 518 -7.03 -0.93 -23.60
N LYS A 519 -6.34 -2.06 -23.48
CA LYS A 519 -6.92 -3.32 -23.03
C LYS A 519 -6.32 -3.73 -21.68
N VAL A 520 -7.14 -3.78 -20.66
CA VAL A 520 -6.77 -4.35 -19.35
C VAL A 520 -6.98 -5.86 -19.36
N VAL A 521 -6.02 -6.59 -18.84
CA VAL A 521 -6.08 -8.05 -18.70
C VAL A 521 -6.02 -8.41 -17.23
N LEU A 522 -7.13 -8.94 -16.71
CA LEU A 522 -7.21 -9.45 -15.35
C LEU A 522 -6.78 -10.90 -15.27
N ILE A 523 -6.12 -11.26 -14.20
CA ILE A 523 -5.85 -12.65 -13.85
C ILE A 523 -7.03 -13.22 -13.07
N PRO A 524 -7.33 -14.53 -13.22
CA PRO A 524 -8.44 -15.14 -12.50
C PRO A 524 -8.16 -15.24 -11.00
N LEU A 525 -9.22 -15.34 -10.20
CA LEU A 525 -9.10 -15.62 -8.76
C LEU A 525 -8.15 -16.79 -8.51
N ARG A 526 -7.05 -16.53 -7.82
CA ARG A 526 -6.04 -17.54 -7.54
C ARG A 526 -6.55 -18.54 -6.50
N ARG A 527 -6.46 -19.81 -6.86
CA ARG A 527 -6.79 -20.93 -5.97
C ARG A 527 -5.51 -21.52 -5.36
N GLY A 528 -5.67 -22.25 -4.25
CA GLY A 528 -4.56 -22.98 -3.62
C GLY A 528 -3.61 -22.12 -2.80
N LEU A 529 -3.95 -20.86 -2.54
CA LEU A 529 -3.19 -20.04 -1.61
C LEU A 529 -3.19 -20.64 -0.20
N PRO A 530 -2.09 -20.52 0.56
CA PRO A 530 -2.06 -21.01 1.93
C PRO A 530 -3.19 -20.43 2.77
N THR A 531 -3.89 -21.27 3.49
CA THR A 531 -4.87 -20.90 4.52
C THR A 531 -4.23 -21.03 5.89
N MET A 532 -4.78 -20.35 6.89
CA MET A 532 -4.30 -20.43 8.27
C MET A 532 -4.30 -21.89 8.75
N PRO A 533 -3.16 -22.44 9.16
CA PRO A 533 -3.07 -23.87 9.50
C PRO A 533 -4.00 -24.31 10.64
N ASN A 534 -4.19 -23.43 11.60
CA ASN A 534 -5.13 -23.64 12.70
C ASN A 534 -5.99 -22.38 12.95
N PRO A 535 -7.18 -22.30 12.32
CA PRO A 535 -8.06 -21.14 12.49
C PRO A 535 -8.63 -21.02 13.91
N CYS A 536 -8.47 -22.03 14.74
CA CYS A 536 -8.86 -22.00 16.16
C CYS A 536 -7.75 -21.51 17.10
N ALA A 537 -6.55 -21.22 16.58
CA ALA A 537 -5.45 -20.74 17.44
C ALA A 537 -5.79 -19.41 18.09
N GLY A 538 -5.65 -19.34 19.42
CA GLY A 538 -5.94 -18.14 20.21
C GLY A 538 -7.43 -17.85 20.46
N VAL A 539 -8.35 -18.61 19.81
CA VAL A 539 -9.80 -18.39 19.92
C VAL A 539 -10.31 -18.95 21.26
N PRO A 540 -11.14 -18.20 22.00
CA PRO A 540 -11.83 -18.75 23.17
C PRO A 540 -12.66 -19.98 22.83
N ALA A 541 -12.76 -20.94 23.75
CA ALA A 541 -13.52 -22.18 23.53
C ALA A 541 -14.98 -21.91 23.11
N ASN A 542 -15.39 -22.57 22.04
CA ASN A 542 -16.70 -22.40 21.44
C ASN A 542 -17.09 -23.66 20.65
N PRO A 543 -18.33 -23.79 20.13
CA PRO A 543 -18.75 -24.98 19.39
C PRO A 543 -17.89 -25.33 18.18
N TRP A 544 -17.23 -24.35 17.52
CA TRP A 544 -16.36 -24.58 16.36
C TRP A 544 -14.92 -24.87 16.75
N CYS A 545 -14.48 -24.31 17.87
CA CYS A 545 -13.13 -24.43 18.42
C CYS A 545 -13.22 -24.91 19.89
N PRO A 546 -13.56 -26.21 20.13
CA PRO A 546 -13.61 -26.73 21.48
C PRO A 546 -12.20 -26.77 22.09
N ARG A 547 -12.11 -26.66 23.42
CA ARG A 547 -10.84 -26.95 24.08
C ARG A 547 -10.45 -28.39 23.78
N LYS A 548 -9.20 -28.64 23.45
CA LYS A 548 -8.68 -30.00 23.45
C LYS A 548 -8.77 -30.50 24.91
N ALA A 549 -9.46 -31.61 25.08
CA ALA A 549 -9.50 -32.31 26.38
C ALA A 549 -8.10 -32.77 26.78
#